data_ef072fc782fe150696af9c0ad565c77f
#
_entry.id   ef072fc782fe150696af9c0ad565c77f
#
_cell.length_a   1.000
_cell.length_b   1.000
_cell.length_c   1.000
_cell.angle_alpha   90.00
_cell.angle_beta   90.00
_cell.angle_gamma   90.00
#
_symmetry.space_group_name_H-M   'P 1'
#
loop_
_entity.id
_entity.type
_entity.pdbx_description
1 polymer ?
#
loop_
_entity_poly.entity_id
_entity_poly.type
_entity_poly.pdbx_seq_one_letter_code
_entity_poly.pdbx_strand_id
1 'polypeptide(L)'
;MCIRDSTCELSMQIGRAAAMVLTENLSHRPKVMIGMDTRASSEMLEASIAAGLCSVGADVLLLGVVPTPAVAFLVKEYGYDAGVMISASHNPCEYNGIKIFQSTGYKLPDELENEIESIILDDAKVPPVMIGGDVGRITRSDTAADDYIKHVLSTIDVRCENLKIAIDCANGSSSVSAKRIFESLGADCIIINAC
;
A
#
# COMPACT_ATOMS: atom_id res chain seq x y z
N MET A 1 -10.33 -5.01 4.67
CA MET A 1 -10.50 -5.55 6.04
C MET A 1 -9.89 -4.57 7.05
N CYS A 2 -10.60 -4.15 8.10
CA CYS A 2 -10.10 -3.26 9.15
C CYS A 2 -10.10 -4.07 10.45
N ILE A 3 -8.92 -4.31 11.05
CA ILE A 3 -8.75 -5.25 12.16
C ILE A 3 -8.09 -4.53 13.34
N ARG A 4 -8.70 -4.63 14.53
CA ARG A 4 -8.12 -4.11 15.78
C ARG A 4 -6.92 -4.96 16.24
N ASP A 5 -6.95 -6.25 15.94
CA ASP A 5 -6.00 -7.25 16.43
C ASP A 5 -5.17 -7.83 15.28
N SER A 6 -4.65 -6.95 14.38
CA SER A 6 -3.77 -7.37 13.29
C SER A 6 -2.45 -7.90 13.87
N THR A 7 -2.29 -9.22 13.92
CA THR A 7 -1.04 -9.87 14.32
C THR A 7 -0.09 -10.03 13.14
N CYS A 8 1.19 -10.25 13.41
CA CYS A 8 2.20 -10.58 12.39
C CYS A 8 1.81 -11.86 11.62
N GLU A 9 1.32 -12.86 12.36
CA GLU A 9 0.92 -14.16 11.80
C GLU A 9 -0.21 -14.01 10.79
N LEU A 10 -1.28 -13.29 11.17
CA LEU A 10 -2.41 -13.03 10.28
C LEU A 10 -1.97 -12.22 9.05
N SER A 11 -1.14 -11.20 9.24
CA SER A 11 -0.63 -10.38 8.14
C SER A 11 0.22 -11.18 7.17
N MET A 12 1.04 -12.11 7.66
CA MET A 12 1.81 -13.04 6.82
C MET A 12 0.89 -14.00 6.05
N GLN A 13 -0.17 -14.52 6.70
CA GLN A 13 -1.17 -15.35 6.03
C GLN A 13 -1.92 -14.60 4.94
N ILE A 14 -2.31 -13.34 5.20
CA ILE A 14 -2.92 -12.46 4.19
C ILE A 14 -1.98 -12.28 2.99
N GLY A 15 -0.69 -12.02 3.23
CA GLY A 15 0.30 -11.90 2.16
C GLY A 15 0.38 -13.18 1.29
N ARG A 16 0.42 -14.36 1.91
CA ARG A 16 0.44 -15.65 1.20
C ARG A 16 -0.83 -15.88 0.39
N ALA A 17 -2.00 -15.72 1.02
CA ALA A 17 -3.28 -15.94 0.39
C ALA A 17 -3.53 -14.95 -0.77
N ALA A 18 -3.19 -13.68 -0.57
CA ALA A 18 -3.30 -12.65 -1.61
C ALA A 18 -2.42 -12.98 -2.82
N ALA A 19 -1.17 -13.40 -2.60
CA ALA A 19 -0.31 -13.83 -3.70
C ALA A 19 -0.93 -14.99 -4.49
N MET A 20 -1.48 -16.01 -3.83
CA MET A 20 -2.13 -17.13 -4.52
C MET A 20 -3.27 -16.67 -5.42
N VAL A 21 -4.24 -15.97 -4.84
CA VAL A 21 -5.48 -15.57 -5.54
C VAL A 21 -5.19 -14.60 -6.68
N LEU A 22 -4.29 -13.63 -6.46
CA LEU A 22 -4.03 -12.58 -7.44
C LEU A 22 -3.09 -13.00 -8.56
N THR A 23 -2.41 -14.14 -8.40
CA THR A 23 -1.34 -14.54 -9.33
C THR A 23 -1.54 -15.93 -9.93
N GLU A 24 -2.67 -16.58 -9.65
CA GLU A 24 -2.98 -17.93 -10.12
C GLU A 24 -2.83 -18.11 -11.64
N ASN A 25 -3.13 -17.05 -12.42
CA ASN A 25 -3.09 -17.08 -13.87
C ASN A 25 -1.90 -16.35 -14.48
N LEU A 26 -0.91 -15.94 -13.69
CA LEU A 26 0.26 -15.21 -14.20
C LEU A 26 1.28 -16.19 -14.80
N SER A 27 1.84 -15.80 -15.94
CA SER A 27 2.94 -16.52 -16.61
C SER A 27 4.34 -16.00 -16.19
N HIS A 28 4.40 -15.04 -15.28
CA HIS A 28 5.63 -14.42 -14.76
C HIS A 28 5.64 -14.44 -13.23
N ARG A 29 6.79 -14.16 -12.62
CA ARG A 29 6.92 -14.00 -11.18
C ARG A 29 6.05 -12.83 -10.70
N PRO A 30 5.15 -13.05 -9.70
CA PRO A 30 4.27 -12.01 -9.21
C PRO A 30 5.03 -10.81 -8.65
N LYS A 31 4.51 -9.61 -8.90
CA LYS A 31 5.06 -8.34 -8.40
C LYS A 31 4.00 -7.60 -7.61
N VAL A 32 4.24 -7.39 -6.34
CA VAL A 32 3.31 -6.72 -5.42
C VAL A 32 3.99 -5.50 -4.80
N MET A 33 3.29 -4.37 -4.74
CA MET A 33 3.79 -3.21 -4.00
C MET A 33 3.05 -3.04 -2.68
N ILE A 34 3.72 -2.49 -1.69
CA ILE A 34 3.14 -2.21 -0.37
C ILE A 34 3.41 -0.74 -0.01
N GLY A 35 2.33 -0.01 0.26
CA GLY A 35 2.38 1.31 0.89
C GLY A 35 1.75 1.28 2.26
N MET A 36 2.13 2.23 3.12
CA MET A 36 1.62 2.30 4.48
C MET A 36 1.32 3.73 4.91
N ASP A 37 0.52 3.87 5.97
CA ASP A 37 0.38 5.13 6.70
C ASP A 37 1.40 5.24 7.84
N THR A 38 1.31 6.31 8.62
CA THR A 38 2.25 6.68 9.68
C THR A 38 2.02 5.98 11.02
N ARG A 39 1.13 5.00 11.11
CA ARG A 39 0.84 4.28 12.36
C ARG A 39 2.04 3.46 12.82
N ALA A 40 2.27 3.41 14.13
CA ALA A 40 3.37 2.64 14.72
C ALA A 40 3.36 1.14 14.36
N SER A 41 2.16 0.57 14.13
CA SER A 41 2.01 -0.83 13.71
C SER A 41 2.27 -1.07 12.22
N SER A 42 2.36 -0.02 11.41
CA SER A 42 2.42 -0.15 9.94
C SER A 42 3.70 -0.84 9.47
N GLU A 43 4.86 -0.49 10.03
CA GLU A 43 6.15 -1.13 9.67
C GLU A 43 6.17 -2.63 10.02
N MET A 44 5.62 -2.99 11.18
CA MET A 44 5.52 -4.39 11.61
C MET A 44 4.63 -5.20 10.63
N LEU A 45 3.49 -4.64 10.24
CA LEU A 45 2.56 -5.27 9.30
C LEU A 45 3.14 -5.33 7.90
N GLU A 46 3.84 -4.27 7.44
CA GLU A 46 4.55 -4.25 6.16
C GLU A 46 5.57 -5.39 6.08
N ALA A 47 6.41 -5.54 7.09
CA ALA A 47 7.41 -6.61 7.14
C ALA A 47 6.76 -8.00 7.10
N SER A 48 5.66 -8.19 7.83
CA SER A 48 4.95 -9.47 7.89
C SER A 48 4.27 -9.83 6.57
N ILE A 49 3.57 -8.87 5.94
CA ILE A 49 2.96 -9.07 4.62
C ILE A 49 4.03 -9.34 3.56
N ALA A 50 5.11 -8.55 3.56
CA ALA A 50 6.22 -8.74 2.63
C ALA A 50 6.86 -10.12 2.77
N ALA A 51 7.08 -10.60 4.00
CA ALA A 51 7.57 -11.94 4.25
C ALA A 51 6.61 -13.02 3.75
N GLY A 52 5.31 -12.83 3.96
CA GLY A 52 4.27 -13.71 3.44
C GLY A 52 4.30 -13.81 1.92
N LEU A 53 4.29 -12.69 1.22
CA LEU A 53 4.37 -12.60 -0.24
C LEU A 53 5.64 -13.26 -0.79
N CYS A 54 6.80 -12.92 -0.23
CA CYS A 54 8.09 -13.48 -0.66
C CYS A 54 8.16 -14.99 -0.43
N SER A 55 7.54 -15.50 0.65
CA SER A 55 7.56 -16.94 0.97
C SER A 55 6.85 -17.81 -0.08
N VAL A 56 5.99 -17.23 -0.89
CA VAL A 56 5.29 -17.91 -2.00
C VAL A 56 5.75 -17.42 -3.38
N GLY A 57 6.90 -16.75 -3.44
CA GLY A 57 7.60 -16.43 -4.68
C GLY A 57 7.29 -15.06 -5.28
N ALA A 58 6.47 -14.22 -4.65
CA ALA A 58 6.20 -12.87 -5.14
C ALA A 58 7.33 -11.89 -4.82
N ASP A 59 7.74 -11.08 -5.79
CA ASP A 59 8.64 -9.94 -5.56
C ASP A 59 7.87 -8.75 -4.99
N VAL A 60 8.46 -8.06 -4.02
CA VAL A 60 7.81 -6.98 -3.28
C VAL A 60 8.56 -5.66 -3.45
N LEU A 61 7.81 -4.59 -3.77
CA LEU A 61 8.29 -3.21 -3.74
C LEU A 61 7.66 -2.47 -2.56
N LEU A 62 8.48 -2.02 -1.62
CA LEU A 62 8.03 -1.18 -0.50
C LEU A 62 8.02 0.29 -0.95
N LEU A 63 6.88 0.94 -0.85
CA LEU A 63 6.69 2.35 -1.22
C LEU A 63 6.97 3.29 -0.05
N GLY A 64 7.03 2.75 1.20
CA GLY A 64 7.08 3.54 2.40
C GLY A 64 5.75 4.23 2.72
N VAL A 65 5.83 5.36 3.42
CA VAL A 65 4.64 6.15 3.76
C VAL A 65 4.14 6.89 2.52
N VAL A 66 2.92 6.53 2.09
CA VAL A 66 2.22 7.16 0.97
C VAL A 66 0.72 7.21 1.24
N PRO A 67 -0.03 8.17 0.70
CA PRO A 67 -1.49 8.17 0.82
C PRO A 67 -2.11 7.02 0.02
N THR A 68 -3.25 6.51 0.48
CA THR A 68 -3.96 5.37 -0.16
C THR A 68 -4.12 5.50 -1.68
N PRO A 69 -4.51 6.67 -2.25
CA PRO A 69 -4.62 6.80 -3.69
C PRO A 69 -3.28 6.70 -4.44
N ALA A 70 -2.15 6.90 -3.76
CA ALA A 70 -0.84 6.69 -4.37
C ALA A 70 -0.61 5.21 -4.71
N VAL A 71 -1.00 4.29 -3.82
CA VAL A 71 -0.90 2.85 -4.10
C VAL A 71 -1.77 2.47 -5.30
N ALA A 72 -3.01 2.96 -5.34
CA ALA A 72 -3.94 2.71 -6.45
C ALA A 72 -3.42 3.25 -7.79
N PHE A 73 -2.77 4.40 -7.80
CA PHE A 73 -2.15 4.97 -8.99
C PHE A 73 -0.88 4.21 -9.40
N LEU A 74 0.04 4.01 -8.45
CA LEU A 74 1.36 3.46 -8.74
C LEU A 74 1.31 1.99 -9.17
N VAL A 75 0.34 1.19 -8.68
CA VAL A 75 0.21 -0.20 -9.10
C VAL A 75 0.01 -0.30 -10.61
N LYS A 76 -0.79 0.59 -11.17
CA LYS A 76 -1.03 0.68 -12.59
C LYS A 76 0.16 1.29 -13.34
N GLU A 77 0.71 2.39 -12.82
CA GLU A 77 1.80 3.15 -13.46
C GLU A 77 3.08 2.32 -13.58
N TYR A 78 3.40 1.55 -12.55
CA TYR A 78 4.60 0.70 -12.53
C TYR A 78 4.39 -0.69 -13.13
N GLY A 79 3.15 -1.04 -13.53
CA GLY A 79 2.82 -2.34 -14.10
C GLY A 79 2.99 -3.49 -13.11
N TYR A 80 2.56 -3.27 -11.86
CA TYR A 80 2.55 -4.31 -10.83
C TYR A 80 1.22 -5.07 -10.85
N ASP A 81 1.25 -6.34 -10.42
CA ASP A 81 0.08 -7.21 -10.43
C ASP A 81 -0.90 -6.88 -9.32
N ALA A 82 -0.40 -6.40 -8.19
CA ALA A 82 -1.22 -5.96 -7.07
C ALA A 82 -0.55 -4.86 -6.24
N GLY A 83 -1.37 -4.09 -5.52
CA GLY A 83 -0.94 -3.12 -4.53
C GLY A 83 -1.60 -3.38 -3.18
N VAL A 84 -0.83 -3.27 -2.10
CA VAL A 84 -1.32 -3.37 -0.73
C VAL A 84 -1.17 -2.03 -0.03
N MET A 85 -2.20 -1.55 0.62
CA MET A 85 -2.16 -0.37 1.48
C MET A 85 -2.45 -0.76 2.92
N ILE A 86 -1.52 -0.46 3.80
CA ILE A 86 -1.64 -0.67 5.25
C ILE A 86 -2.10 0.64 5.88
N SER A 87 -3.38 0.71 6.20
CA SER A 87 -4.01 1.90 6.80
C SER A 87 -5.43 1.60 7.28
N ALA A 88 -5.77 2.08 8.47
CA ALA A 88 -7.15 2.10 8.96
C ALA A 88 -7.87 3.45 8.71
N SER A 89 -7.38 4.27 7.77
CA SER A 89 -7.97 5.56 7.41
C SER A 89 -8.03 6.53 8.60
N HIS A 90 -9.25 6.93 9.01
CA HIS A 90 -9.52 7.87 10.10
C HIS A 90 -9.81 7.20 11.46
N ASN A 91 -9.68 5.89 11.54
CA ASN A 91 -9.86 5.18 12.81
C ASN A 91 -8.76 5.56 13.81
N PRO A 92 -9.01 5.44 15.13
CA PRO A 92 -8.01 5.65 16.17
C PRO A 92 -6.71 4.87 15.91
N CYS A 93 -5.58 5.33 16.46
CA CYS A 93 -4.25 4.82 16.14
C CYS A 93 -4.01 3.36 16.55
N GLU A 94 -4.82 2.83 17.45
CA GLU A 94 -4.79 1.43 17.90
C GLU A 94 -5.28 0.45 16.84
N TYR A 95 -6.03 0.95 15.84
CA TYR A 95 -6.50 0.14 14.71
C TYR A 95 -5.52 0.21 13.56
N ASN A 96 -5.48 -0.85 12.77
CA ASN A 96 -4.87 -0.80 11.45
C ASN A 96 -5.75 -1.58 10.46
N GLY A 97 -5.41 -1.55 9.19
CA GLY A 97 -6.20 -2.22 8.16
C GLY A 97 -5.37 -2.51 6.92
N ILE A 98 -5.81 -3.47 6.16
CA ILE A 98 -5.17 -3.88 4.91
C ILE A 98 -6.19 -3.73 3.80
N LYS A 99 -5.81 -3.02 2.74
CA LYS A 99 -6.59 -2.87 1.50
C LYS A 99 -5.74 -3.38 0.35
N ILE A 100 -6.34 -4.17 -0.51
CA ILE A 100 -5.66 -4.73 -1.67
C ILE A 100 -6.25 -4.13 -2.94
N PHE A 101 -5.38 -3.74 -3.87
CA PHE A 101 -5.71 -3.20 -5.17
C PHE A 101 -5.23 -4.15 -6.26
N GLN A 102 -6.04 -4.30 -7.31
CA GLN A 102 -5.65 -5.01 -8.53
C GLN A 102 -4.67 -4.18 -9.35
N SER A 103 -4.07 -4.79 -10.35
CA SER A 103 -3.19 -4.13 -11.35
C SER A 103 -3.86 -2.95 -12.06
N THR A 104 -5.18 -2.91 -12.09
CA THR A 104 -5.98 -1.80 -12.64
C THR A 104 -6.06 -0.57 -11.74
N GLY A 105 -5.60 -0.68 -10.47
CA GLY A 105 -5.71 0.36 -9.45
C GLY A 105 -7.05 0.40 -8.71
N TYR A 106 -7.97 -0.51 -9.01
CA TYR A 106 -9.24 -0.63 -8.28
C TYR A 106 -9.11 -1.59 -7.10
N LYS A 107 -9.95 -1.37 -6.07
CA LYS A 107 -10.09 -2.30 -4.95
C LYS A 107 -10.44 -3.70 -5.45
N LEU A 108 -10.01 -4.73 -4.73
CA LEU A 108 -10.40 -6.09 -5.03
C LEU A 108 -11.94 -6.24 -5.04
N PRO A 109 -12.49 -7.04 -5.98
CA PRO A 109 -13.87 -7.50 -5.90
C PRO A 109 -14.11 -8.35 -4.65
N ASP A 110 -15.33 -8.31 -4.13
CA ASP A 110 -15.68 -9.06 -2.91
C ASP A 110 -15.51 -10.57 -3.07
N GLU A 111 -15.64 -11.11 -4.29
CA GLU A 111 -15.40 -12.52 -4.60
C GLU A 111 -13.95 -12.93 -4.30
N LEU A 112 -12.98 -12.10 -4.70
CA LEU A 112 -11.55 -12.37 -4.46
C LEU A 112 -11.18 -12.11 -2.99
N GLU A 113 -11.80 -11.14 -2.32
CA GLU A 113 -11.63 -10.96 -0.87
C GLU A 113 -12.12 -12.18 -0.10
N ASN A 114 -13.29 -12.73 -0.46
CA ASN A 114 -13.85 -13.96 0.15
C ASN A 114 -12.96 -15.18 -0.12
N GLU A 115 -12.35 -15.27 -1.29
CA GLU A 115 -11.42 -16.35 -1.61
C GLU A 115 -10.15 -16.27 -0.74
N ILE A 116 -9.56 -15.07 -0.59
CA ILE A 116 -8.44 -14.85 0.32
C ILE A 116 -8.80 -15.24 1.75
N GLU A 117 -9.97 -14.82 2.24
CA GLU A 117 -10.44 -15.19 3.58
C GLU A 117 -10.61 -16.72 3.72
N SER A 118 -11.13 -17.40 2.70
CA SER A 118 -11.32 -18.85 2.73
C SER A 118 -9.98 -19.58 2.86
N ILE A 119 -8.93 -19.10 2.22
CA ILE A 119 -7.57 -19.68 2.31
C ILE A 119 -6.99 -19.46 3.71
N ILE A 120 -7.24 -18.31 4.33
CA ILE A 120 -6.73 -17.99 5.67
C ILE A 120 -7.43 -18.83 6.73
N LEU A 121 -8.73 -19.11 6.56
CA LEU A 121 -9.55 -19.85 7.53
C LEU A 121 -9.45 -21.37 7.37
N ASP A 122 -8.92 -21.87 6.26
CA ASP A 122 -8.79 -23.29 5.95
C ASP A 122 -7.32 -23.70 5.88
N ASP A 123 -6.79 -24.27 6.95
CA ASP A 123 -5.41 -24.74 7.03
C ASP A 123 -5.00 -25.72 5.92
N ALA A 124 -5.96 -26.39 5.27
CA ALA A 124 -5.71 -27.31 4.16
C ALA A 124 -5.32 -26.61 2.85
N LYS A 125 -5.56 -25.29 2.75
CA LYS A 125 -5.26 -24.47 1.58
C LYS A 125 -3.98 -23.63 1.72
N VAL A 126 -3.15 -23.91 2.73
CA VAL A 126 -1.90 -23.16 2.94
C VAL A 126 -0.99 -23.29 1.70
N PRO A 127 -0.56 -22.16 1.11
CA PRO A 127 0.32 -22.19 -0.07
C PRO A 127 1.63 -22.90 0.21
N PRO A 128 2.17 -23.65 -0.77
CA PRO A 128 3.51 -24.20 -0.65
C PRO A 128 4.56 -23.08 -0.54
N VAL A 129 5.45 -23.20 0.43
CA VAL A 129 6.54 -22.25 0.64
C VAL A 129 7.63 -22.49 -0.39
N MET A 130 8.07 -21.43 -1.07
CA MET A 130 9.17 -21.47 -2.01
C MET A 130 10.52 -21.60 -1.28
N ILE A 131 11.52 -22.18 -1.96
CA ILE A 131 12.87 -22.38 -1.40
C ILE A 131 13.94 -21.85 -2.35
N GLY A 132 15.09 -21.52 -1.80
CA GLY A 132 16.25 -21.12 -2.61
C GLY A 132 16.01 -19.89 -3.49
N GLY A 133 16.27 -20.01 -4.76
CA GLY A 133 16.11 -18.93 -5.74
C GLY A 133 14.66 -18.57 -6.11
N ASP A 134 13.71 -19.40 -5.71
CA ASP A 134 12.28 -19.17 -6.01
C ASP A 134 11.58 -18.28 -4.95
N VAL A 135 12.22 -18.05 -3.81
CA VAL A 135 11.77 -17.05 -2.83
C VAL A 135 11.78 -15.65 -3.46
N GLY A 136 10.72 -14.89 -3.22
CA GLY A 136 10.60 -13.51 -3.71
C GLY A 136 11.62 -12.57 -3.07
N ARG A 137 11.82 -11.41 -3.69
CA ARG A 137 12.78 -10.38 -3.22
C ARG A 137 12.04 -9.12 -2.79
N ILE A 138 12.59 -8.45 -1.77
CA ILE A 138 12.10 -7.16 -1.31
C ILE A 138 13.03 -6.07 -1.84
N THR A 139 12.44 -5.06 -2.45
CA THR A 139 13.08 -3.81 -2.87
C THR A 139 12.36 -2.61 -2.27
N ARG A 140 12.99 -1.44 -2.25
CA ARG A 140 12.37 -0.19 -1.78
C ARG A 140 12.36 0.83 -2.90
N SER A 141 11.31 1.63 -2.97
CA SER A 141 11.21 2.77 -3.87
C SER A 141 11.67 4.04 -3.17
N ASP A 142 12.56 4.78 -3.81
CA ASP A 142 12.97 6.11 -3.35
C ASP A 142 12.17 7.23 -4.05
N THR A 143 11.32 6.89 -5.03
CA THR A 143 10.62 7.86 -5.89
C THR A 143 9.10 7.80 -5.80
N ALA A 144 8.52 6.83 -5.10
CA ALA A 144 7.07 6.60 -5.08
C ALA A 144 6.24 7.85 -4.72
N ALA A 145 6.66 8.58 -3.68
CA ALA A 145 5.99 9.82 -3.27
C ALA A 145 6.12 10.91 -4.34
N ASP A 146 7.29 11.02 -4.98
CA ASP A 146 7.58 12.01 -6.02
C ASP A 146 6.75 11.76 -7.28
N ASP A 147 6.64 10.50 -7.70
CA ASP A 147 5.90 10.12 -8.88
C ASP A 147 4.38 10.30 -8.66
N TYR A 148 3.89 10.02 -7.45
CA TYR A 148 2.51 10.33 -7.08
C TYR A 148 2.25 11.85 -7.08
N ILE A 149 3.16 12.67 -6.51
CA ILE A 149 3.03 14.14 -6.51
C ILE A 149 3.01 14.68 -7.93
N LYS A 150 3.90 14.22 -8.81
CA LYS A 150 3.90 14.59 -10.23
C LYS A 150 2.57 14.26 -10.90
N HIS A 151 2.03 13.08 -10.63
CA HIS A 151 0.72 12.70 -11.15
C HIS A 151 -0.37 13.66 -10.68
N VAL A 152 -0.47 13.92 -9.37
CA VAL A 152 -1.48 14.85 -8.83
C VAL A 152 -1.35 16.23 -9.50
N LEU A 153 -0.15 16.76 -9.60
CA LEU A 153 0.10 18.06 -10.25
C LEU A 153 -0.30 18.05 -11.73
N SER A 154 -0.14 16.94 -12.43
CA SER A 154 -0.53 16.83 -13.83
C SER A 154 -2.05 16.86 -14.08
N THR A 155 -2.85 16.63 -13.04
CA THR A 155 -4.32 16.66 -13.10
C THR A 155 -4.91 18.03 -12.77
N ILE A 156 -4.08 19.02 -12.46
CA ILE A 156 -4.49 20.34 -11.96
C ILE A 156 -3.96 21.43 -12.88
N ASP A 157 -4.86 22.17 -13.53
CA ASP A 157 -4.51 23.32 -14.39
C ASP A 157 -4.61 24.65 -13.66
N VAL A 158 -4.91 24.65 -12.36
CA VAL A 158 -5.13 25.87 -11.56
C VAL A 158 -3.88 26.20 -10.75
N ARG A 159 -3.55 27.50 -10.67
CA ARG A 159 -2.51 28.02 -9.78
C ARG A 159 -3.15 28.56 -8.50
N CYS A 160 -2.43 28.39 -7.39
CA CYS A 160 -2.84 28.84 -6.06
C CYS A 160 -2.03 30.10 -5.61
N GLU A 161 -1.56 30.91 -6.56
CA GLU A 161 -0.77 32.10 -6.28
C GLU A 161 -1.56 33.08 -5.41
N ASN A 162 -0.89 33.67 -4.42
CA ASN A 162 -1.47 34.56 -3.42
C ASN A 162 -2.46 33.93 -2.42
N LEU A 163 -2.62 32.61 -2.43
CA LEU A 163 -3.38 31.91 -1.40
C LEU A 163 -2.47 31.55 -0.22
N LYS A 164 -2.96 31.82 0.99
CA LYS A 164 -2.38 31.31 2.23
C LYS A 164 -3.23 30.13 2.68
N ILE A 165 -2.61 28.93 2.75
CA ILE A 165 -3.30 27.69 3.04
C ILE A 165 -2.74 27.10 4.34
N ALA A 166 -3.59 26.87 5.33
CA ALA A 166 -3.26 26.06 6.49
C ALA A 166 -3.69 24.62 6.23
N ILE A 167 -2.74 23.68 6.34
CA ILE A 167 -2.98 22.26 6.10
C ILE A 167 -2.70 21.49 7.37
N ASP A 168 -3.72 20.86 7.92
CA ASP A 168 -3.59 19.90 9.00
C ASP A 168 -3.46 18.50 8.41
N CYS A 169 -2.28 17.90 8.53
CA CYS A 169 -2.01 16.54 8.04
C CYS A 169 -2.47 15.45 9.02
N ALA A 170 -2.96 15.81 10.20
CA ALA A 170 -3.39 14.88 11.25
C ALA A 170 -2.36 13.77 11.55
N ASN A 171 -1.08 14.05 11.40
CA ASN A 171 0.04 13.10 11.46
C ASN A 171 -0.14 11.88 10.54
N GLY A 172 -0.95 11.99 9.48
CA GLY A 172 -1.28 10.92 8.54
C GLY A 172 -0.38 10.89 7.31
N SER A 173 -0.66 9.97 6.42
CA SER A 173 0.15 9.73 5.21
C SER A 173 0.14 10.87 4.19
N SER A 174 -0.77 11.85 4.32
CA SER A 174 -0.75 13.07 3.51
C SER A 174 0.43 13.99 3.83
N SER A 175 1.08 13.83 4.98
CA SER A 175 2.25 14.62 5.41
C SER A 175 3.39 14.59 4.39
N VAL A 176 3.57 13.49 3.68
CA VAL A 176 4.64 13.33 2.68
C VAL A 176 4.38 14.09 1.37
N SER A 177 3.13 14.47 1.09
CA SER A 177 2.74 15.01 -0.23
C SER A 177 2.06 16.38 -0.17
N ALA A 178 1.26 16.66 0.86
CA ALA A 178 0.37 17.82 0.89
C ALA A 178 1.12 19.15 0.71
N LYS A 179 2.14 19.42 1.51
CA LYS A 179 2.95 20.64 1.39
C LYS A 179 3.50 20.83 -0.03
N ARG A 180 4.15 19.80 -0.53
CA ARG A 180 4.83 19.83 -1.83
C ARG A 180 3.88 20.07 -2.99
N ILE A 181 2.67 19.53 -2.93
CA ILE A 181 1.63 19.75 -3.95
C ILE A 181 1.20 21.22 -3.95
N PHE A 182 0.79 21.77 -2.81
CA PHE A 182 0.27 23.13 -2.74
C PHE A 182 1.33 24.19 -2.99
N GLU A 183 2.55 24.02 -2.49
CA GLU A 183 3.68 24.92 -2.81
C GLU A 183 4.04 24.89 -4.31
N SER A 184 3.99 23.72 -4.95
CA SER A 184 4.20 23.59 -6.40
C SER A 184 3.11 24.31 -7.21
N LEU A 185 1.91 24.46 -6.67
CA LEU A 185 0.84 25.26 -7.26
C LEU A 185 0.97 26.78 -6.97
N GLY A 186 1.93 27.18 -6.14
CA GLY A 186 2.22 28.60 -5.83
C GLY A 186 1.60 29.10 -4.53
N ALA A 187 1.04 28.23 -3.69
CA ALA A 187 0.46 28.62 -2.41
C ALA A 187 1.54 28.88 -1.34
N ASP A 188 1.26 29.82 -0.42
CA ASP A 188 1.99 30.00 0.83
C ASP A 188 1.38 29.06 1.89
N CYS A 189 2.12 28.03 2.32
CA CYS A 189 1.58 26.92 3.12
C CYS A 189 2.06 26.95 4.57
N ILE A 190 1.12 26.88 5.49
CA ILE A 190 1.37 26.55 6.90
C ILE A 190 0.96 25.10 7.13
N ILE A 191 1.90 24.27 7.56
CA ILE A 191 1.67 22.84 7.79
C ILE A 191 1.66 22.59 9.30
N ILE A 192 0.66 21.83 9.77
CA ILE A 192 0.56 21.39 11.15
C ILE A 192 0.33 19.87 11.19
N ASN A 193 0.72 19.24 12.30
CA ASN A 193 0.56 17.78 12.51
C ASN A 193 1.09 16.95 11.33
N ALA A 194 2.36 17.19 10.94
CA ALA A 194 3.03 16.51 9.82
C ALA A 194 4.28 15.74 10.29
N CYS A 195 4.20 15.07 11.45
CA CYS A 195 5.28 14.28 12.02
C CYS A 195 5.29 12.86 11.50
#